data_60c0b1d4b643667961a20d67ea10b6ab
#
_entry.id   60c0b1d4b643667961a20d67ea10b6ab
#
_cell.length_a   1.000
_cell.length_b   1.000
_cell.length_c   1.000
_cell.angle_alpha   90.00
_cell.angle_beta   90.00
_cell.angle_gamma   90.00
#
_symmetry.space_group_name_H-M   'P 1'
#
loop_
_entity.id
_entity.type
_entity.pdbx_description
1 polymer ?
#
loop_
_entity_poly.entity_id
_entity_poly.type
_entity_poly.pdbx_seq_one_letter_code
_entity_poly.pdbx_strand_id
1 'polypeptide(L)'
;MEYEKTGFFAGLWKNFLDSLYPDGIKCLICGCELVDENRYSLCKKCLESLPKNDGKVCLKCGEKIDSLANYCLNCKNNQKRYFSVARAPLLFDGAVKLLIHGLKYNHGKYIAKYLGEFLIDEFEKNKFSVDVVVPIPLNPHRLKQREYNQAELLCYPLCKHFNLELDTENLMRVVDTPTQTELTKQERKANLASAFSVKNKSAFAGKTVLLVDDVYTTGATMEEASKVLLKAGAVSVIALSVAHTVPIFMRSQDEESKED
;
A
#
# COMPACT_ATOMS: atom_id res chain seq x y z
N MET A 1 -13.30 22.53 -31.25
CA MET A 1 -14.52 21.77 -30.94
C MET A 1 -14.36 20.32 -31.39
N GLU A 2 -13.23 19.65 -31.00
CA GLU A 2 -12.87 18.28 -31.45
C GLU A 2 -12.25 17.40 -30.34
N TYR A 3 -12.31 17.79 -29.07
CA TYR A 3 -11.66 17.06 -27.94
C TYR A 3 -12.61 16.21 -27.08
N GLU A 4 -13.93 16.22 -27.33
CA GLU A 4 -14.92 15.50 -26.51
C GLU A 4 -15.33 14.10 -27.04
N LYS A 5 -14.92 13.73 -28.25
CA LYS A 5 -15.37 12.45 -28.84
C LYS A 5 -14.56 11.21 -28.50
N THR A 6 -13.35 11.35 -27.98
CA THR A 6 -12.48 10.21 -27.64
C THR A 6 -12.83 9.52 -26.30
N GLY A 7 -13.40 10.25 -25.34
CA GLY A 7 -13.78 9.69 -24.03
C GLY A 7 -15.04 8.81 -24.08
N PHE A 8 -16.00 9.13 -24.93
CA PHE A 8 -17.27 8.40 -25.03
C PHE A 8 -17.09 6.99 -25.64
N PHE A 9 -16.31 6.88 -26.72
CA PHE A 9 -16.01 5.59 -27.35
C PHE A 9 -15.10 4.70 -26.48
N ALA A 10 -14.15 5.28 -25.74
CA ALA A 10 -13.31 4.53 -24.79
C ALA A 10 -14.13 3.96 -23.63
N GLY A 11 -15.14 4.70 -23.13
CA GLY A 11 -16.06 4.22 -22.11
C GLY A 11 -17.00 3.11 -22.61
N LEU A 12 -17.54 3.25 -23.83
CA LEU A 12 -18.37 2.21 -24.47
C LEU A 12 -17.58 0.93 -24.75
N TRP A 13 -16.34 1.06 -25.24
CA TRP A 13 -15.46 -0.09 -25.50
C TRP A 13 -15.04 -0.80 -24.22
N LYS A 14 -14.78 -0.05 -23.15
CA LYS A 14 -14.52 -0.60 -21.84
C LYS A 14 -15.72 -1.36 -21.29
N ASN A 15 -16.91 -0.76 -21.31
CA ASN A 15 -18.16 -1.42 -20.89
C ASN A 15 -18.49 -2.67 -21.73
N PHE A 16 -18.18 -2.65 -23.02
CA PHE A 16 -18.33 -3.82 -23.90
C PHE A 16 -17.35 -4.94 -23.55
N LEU A 17 -16.08 -4.61 -23.28
CA LEU A 17 -15.08 -5.58 -22.83
C LEU A 17 -15.40 -6.13 -21.42
N ASP A 18 -15.84 -5.27 -20.50
CA ASP A 18 -16.29 -5.67 -19.15
C ASP A 18 -17.54 -6.58 -19.21
N SER A 19 -18.39 -6.42 -20.25
CA SER A 19 -19.55 -7.31 -20.51
C SER A 19 -19.16 -8.66 -21.12
N LEU A 20 -18.10 -8.70 -21.94
CA LEU A 20 -17.58 -9.94 -22.54
C LEU A 20 -16.68 -10.73 -21.58
N TYR A 21 -15.99 -10.04 -20.68
CA TYR A 21 -15.12 -10.60 -19.65
C TYR A 21 -15.45 -9.94 -18.31
N PRO A 22 -16.59 -10.29 -17.68
CA PRO A 22 -16.96 -9.70 -16.41
C PRO A 22 -15.89 -10.02 -15.38
N ASP A 23 -15.38 -8.96 -14.72
CA ASP A 23 -14.47 -9.06 -13.59
C ASP A 23 -15.14 -9.89 -12.47
N GLY A 24 -14.35 -10.72 -11.79
CA GLY A 24 -14.82 -11.42 -10.59
C GLY A 24 -15.45 -12.79 -10.79
N ILE A 25 -15.41 -13.37 -12.01
CA ILE A 25 -15.92 -14.73 -12.26
C ILE A 25 -15.00 -15.81 -11.66
N LYS A 26 -13.69 -15.53 -11.53
CA LYS A 26 -12.70 -16.49 -11.03
C LYS A 26 -11.97 -15.96 -9.82
N CYS A 27 -11.71 -16.86 -8.88
CA CYS A 27 -10.88 -16.58 -7.73
C CYS A 27 -9.46 -16.17 -8.14
N LEU A 28 -8.99 -15.01 -7.69
CA LEU A 28 -7.66 -14.46 -8.03
C LEU A 28 -6.49 -15.34 -7.55
N ILE A 29 -6.73 -16.25 -6.61
CA ILE A 29 -5.68 -17.12 -6.05
C ILE A 29 -5.71 -18.49 -6.70
N CYS A 30 -6.83 -19.22 -6.65
CA CYS A 30 -6.89 -20.60 -7.10
C CYS A 30 -7.54 -20.78 -8.48
N GLY A 31 -8.09 -19.73 -9.08
CA GLY A 31 -8.70 -19.76 -10.41
C GLY A 31 -10.05 -20.49 -10.48
N CYS A 32 -10.61 -20.96 -9.36
CA CYS A 32 -11.94 -21.57 -9.39
C CYS A 32 -13.01 -20.54 -9.74
N GLU A 33 -14.11 -20.98 -10.33
CA GLU A 33 -15.27 -20.14 -10.59
C GLU A 33 -15.88 -19.67 -9.24
N LEU A 34 -16.26 -18.40 -9.19
CA LEU A 34 -16.95 -17.83 -8.05
C LEU A 34 -18.46 -18.02 -8.24
N VAL A 35 -19.09 -18.64 -7.24
CA VAL A 35 -20.55 -18.85 -7.22
C VAL A 35 -21.24 -17.51 -6.97
N ASP A 36 -20.65 -16.69 -6.09
CA ASP A 36 -21.14 -15.36 -5.74
C ASP A 36 -20.04 -14.33 -5.99
N GLU A 37 -20.38 -13.26 -6.68
CA GLU A 37 -19.49 -12.09 -6.79
C GLU A 37 -19.29 -11.49 -5.40
N ASN A 38 -18.03 -11.32 -5.02
CA ASN A 38 -17.68 -10.63 -3.80
C ASN A 38 -16.60 -9.57 -4.06
N ARG A 39 -16.57 -8.56 -3.21
CA ARG A 39 -15.68 -7.40 -3.39
C ARG A 39 -14.18 -7.73 -3.42
N TYR A 40 -13.77 -8.92 -2.95
CA TYR A 40 -12.37 -9.36 -2.96
C TYR A 40 -11.99 -10.20 -4.17
N SER A 41 -12.97 -10.67 -4.96
CA SER A 41 -12.79 -11.65 -6.05
C SER A 41 -12.01 -12.91 -5.61
N LEU A 42 -12.33 -13.42 -4.42
CA LEU A 42 -11.75 -14.61 -3.82
C LEU A 42 -12.84 -15.60 -3.42
N CYS A 43 -12.63 -16.90 -3.65
CA CYS A 43 -13.51 -17.89 -3.09
C CYS A 43 -13.39 -17.94 -1.55
N LYS A 44 -14.42 -18.43 -0.86
CA LYS A 44 -14.45 -18.51 0.59
C LYS A 44 -13.20 -19.15 1.19
N LYS A 45 -12.77 -20.30 0.63
CA LYS A 45 -11.56 -21.02 1.09
C LYS A 45 -10.30 -20.16 1.00
N CYS A 46 -10.09 -19.46 -0.12
CA CYS A 46 -8.92 -18.60 -0.31
C CYS A 46 -8.98 -17.36 0.59
N LEU A 47 -10.14 -16.75 0.76
CA LEU A 47 -10.32 -15.59 1.64
C LEU A 47 -10.08 -15.93 3.12
N GLU A 48 -10.54 -17.10 3.57
CA GLU A 48 -10.32 -17.59 4.94
C GLU A 48 -8.85 -17.98 5.18
N SER A 49 -8.13 -18.46 4.15
CA SER A 49 -6.72 -18.87 4.24
C SER A 49 -5.71 -17.72 4.12
N LEU A 50 -6.16 -16.49 3.87
CA LEU A 50 -5.24 -15.35 3.81
C LEU A 50 -4.52 -15.14 5.14
N PRO A 51 -3.21 -14.88 5.14
CA PRO A 51 -2.46 -14.53 6.33
C PRO A 51 -2.88 -13.13 6.80
N LYS A 52 -3.82 -13.08 7.75
CA LYS A 52 -4.35 -11.84 8.32
C LYS A 52 -3.41 -11.27 9.37
N ASN A 53 -3.25 -9.95 9.37
CA ASN A 53 -2.54 -9.22 10.43
C ASN A 53 -3.54 -8.81 11.53
N ASP A 54 -4.18 -9.81 12.11
CA ASP A 54 -5.19 -9.65 13.15
C ASP A 54 -4.63 -9.95 14.55
N GLY A 55 -5.47 -9.82 15.58
CA GLY A 55 -5.07 -9.98 16.97
C GLY A 55 -4.29 -8.79 17.50
N LYS A 56 -3.28 -9.05 18.34
CA LYS A 56 -2.50 -7.99 18.95
C LYS A 56 -1.42 -7.46 18.01
N VAL A 57 -1.47 -6.16 17.73
CA VAL A 57 -0.50 -5.47 16.89
C VAL A 57 0.14 -4.29 17.65
N CYS A 58 1.35 -3.92 17.26
CA CYS A 58 2.03 -2.73 17.75
C CYS A 58 1.15 -1.48 17.53
N LEU A 59 0.88 -0.72 18.59
CA LEU A 59 0.03 0.47 18.50
C LEU A 59 0.59 1.52 17.55
N LYS A 60 1.91 1.52 17.30
CA LYS A 60 2.56 2.49 16.42
C LYS A 60 2.63 2.03 14.96
N CYS A 61 3.28 0.89 14.69
CA CYS A 61 3.58 0.46 13.32
C CYS A 61 2.68 -0.66 12.77
N GLY A 62 1.80 -1.24 13.60
CA GLY A 62 0.91 -2.31 13.16
C GLY A 62 1.57 -3.68 12.99
N GLU A 63 2.84 -3.85 13.38
CA GLU A 63 3.51 -5.15 13.40
C GLU A 63 2.83 -6.09 14.38
N LYS A 64 2.53 -7.32 13.97
CA LYS A 64 1.95 -8.34 14.85
C LYS A 64 2.93 -8.65 15.99
N ILE A 65 2.44 -8.74 17.23
CA ILE A 65 3.24 -9.00 18.43
C ILE A 65 2.60 -10.13 19.24
N ASP A 66 3.43 -10.98 19.84
CA ASP A 66 3.03 -12.12 20.67
C ASP A 66 3.12 -11.84 22.17
N SER A 67 3.56 -10.65 22.55
CA SER A 67 3.80 -10.23 23.92
C SER A 67 2.67 -9.35 24.49
N LEU A 68 2.68 -9.15 25.83
CA LEU A 68 1.76 -8.21 26.49
C LEU A 68 2.09 -6.74 26.23
N ALA A 69 3.24 -6.44 25.60
CA ALA A 69 3.65 -5.09 25.26
C ALA A 69 2.69 -4.39 24.28
N ASN A 70 2.65 -3.08 24.34
CA ASN A 70 1.86 -2.26 23.41
C ASN A 70 2.66 -1.88 22.14
N TYR A 71 3.97 -2.04 22.15
CA TYR A 71 4.89 -1.67 21.07
C TYR A 71 5.85 -2.81 20.77
N CYS A 72 6.15 -3.04 19.49
CA CYS A 72 7.19 -3.95 19.08
C CYS A 72 8.58 -3.41 19.46
N LEU A 73 9.60 -4.27 19.46
CA LEU A 73 10.97 -3.91 19.86
C LEU A 73 11.51 -2.74 19.03
N ASN A 74 11.22 -2.72 17.73
CA ASN A 74 11.67 -1.65 16.84
C ASN A 74 11.05 -0.29 17.22
N CYS A 75 9.75 -0.24 17.51
CA CYS A 75 9.07 1.00 17.92
C CYS A 75 9.43 1.41 19.35
N LYS A 76 9.71 0.46 20.25
CA LYS A 76 10.19 0.75 21.61
C LYS A 76 11.58 1.39 21.59
N ASN A 77 12.47 0.90 20.73
CA ASN A 77 13.85 1.39 20.62
C ASN A 77 13.97 2.68 19.79
N ASN A 78 13.09 2.85 18.76
CA ASN A 78 13.03 4.05 17.90
C ASN A 78 11.81 4.90 18.28
N GLN A 79 11.93 5.68 19.35
CA GLN A 79 10.82 6.48 19.89
C GLN A 79 10.29 7.58 18.95
N LYS A 80 11.08 8.00 17.96
CA LYS A 80 10.71 9.06 17.00
C LYS A 80 10.25 8.47 15.67
N ARG A 81 8.94 8.24 15.52
CA ARG A 81 8.28 7.98 14.24
C ARG A 81 7.53 9.21 13.78
N TYR A 82 7.69 9.58 12.51
CA TYR A 82 7.05 10.76 11.93
C TYR A 82 5.58 10.51 11.56
N PHE A 83 5.16 9.27 11.25
CA PHE A 83 3.73 8.94 11.16
C PHE A 83 3.12 8.76 12.56
N SER A 84 1.84 9.09 12.70
CA SER A 84 1.10 8.90 13.96
C SER A 84 0.84 7.43 14.23
N VAL A 85 0.40 6.69 13.21
CA VAL A 85 0.10 5.26 13.25
C VAL A 85 0.29 4.64 11.87
N ALA A 86 0.70 3.36 11.81
CA ALA A 86 0.67 2.58 10.58
C ALA A 86 -0.17 1.32 10.77
N ARG A 87 -0.90 0.92 9.73
CA ARG A 87 -1.75 -0.28 9.72
C ARG A 87 -1.62 -1.03 8.40
N ALA A 88 -1.85 -2.33 8.47
CA ALA A 88 -1.95 -3.20 7.31
C ALA A 88 -2.84 -4.41 7.67
N PRO A 89 -3.85 -4.75 6.88
CA PRO A 89 -4.80 -5.84 7.18
C PRO A 89 -4.21 -7.23 7.03
N LEU A 90 -3.19 -7.39 6.18
CA LEU A 90 -2.62 -8.69 5.80
C LEU A 90 -1.14 -8.79 6.19
N LEU A 91 -0.63 -10.01 6.25
CA LEU A 91 0.80 -10.30 6.33
C LEU A 91 1.33 -10.60 4.91
N PHE A 92 2.54 -10.10 4.62
CA PHE A 92 3.21 -10.30 3.34
C PHE A 92 3.77 -11.72 3.24
N ASP A 93 2.87 -12.69 3.03
CA ASP A 93 3.18 -14.12 2.92
C ASP A 93 2.24 -14.85 1.97
N GLY A 94 2.58 -16.08 1.57
CA GLY A 94 1.75 -16.99 0.79
C GLY A 94 1.05 -16.30 -0.40
N ALA A 95 -0.26 -16.45 -0.48
CA ALA A 95 -1.09 -15.88 -1.55
C ALA A 95 -1.05 -14.35 -1.62
N VAL A 96 -0.82 -13.65 -0.51
CA VAL A 96 -0.69 -12.18 -0.50
C VAL A 96 0.55 -11.72 -1.24
N LYS A 97 1.69 -12.44 -1.11
CA LYS A 97 2.90 -12.18 -1.92
C LYS A 97 2.59 -12.31 -3.42
N LEU A 98 1.83 -13.35 -3.82
CA LEU A 98 1.46 -13.58 -5.22
C LEU A 98 0.56 -12.46 -5.77
N LEU A 99 -0.45 -12.03 -5.03
CA LEU A 99 -1.35 -10.94 -5.42
C LEU A 99 -0.59 -9.61 -5.57
N ILE A 100 0.25 -9.26 -4.59
CA ILE A 100 1.06 -8.02 -4.64
C ILE A 100 2.11 -8.10 -5.76
N HIS A 101 2.70 -9.27 -6.01
CA HIS A 101 3.59 -9.46 -7.15
C HIS A 101 2.84 -9.31 -8.48
N GLY A 102 1.65 -9.91 -8.61
CA GLY A 102 0.78 -9.72 -9.76
C GLY A 102 0.44 -8.25 -10.00
N LEU A 103 0.12 -7.50 -8.93
CA LEU A 103 -0.10 -6.05 -9.01
C LEU A 103 1.13 -5.27 -9.51
N LYS A 104 2.35 -5.71 -9.18
CA LYS A 104 3.60 -5.04 -9.60
C LYS A 104 4.02 -5.36 -11.04
N TYR A 105 3.54 -6.48 -11.58
CA TYR A 105 3.97 -7.03 -12.86
C TYR A 105 2.77 -7.62 -13.62
N ASN A 106 3.00 -8.13 -14.82
CA ASN A 106 2.03 -8.94 -15.58
C ASN A 106 0.68 -8.26 -15.89
N HIS A 107 0.67 -6.93 -16.11
CA HIS A 107 -0.56 -6.17 -16.38
C HIS A 107 -1.67 -6.32 -15.31
N GLY A 108 -1.30 -6.67 -14.08
CA GLY A 108 -2.22 -6.94 -12.98
C GLY A 108 -2.86 -5.70 -12.34
N LYS A 109 -3.01 -4.58 -13.06
CA LYS A 109 -3.65 -3.34 -12.55
C LYS A 109 -5.02 -3.60 -11.92
N TYR A 110 -5.80 -4.55 -12.48
CA TYR A 110 -7.12 -4.90 -11.99
C TYR A 110 -7.12 -5.46 -10.56
N ILE A 111 -6.00 -6.07 -10.12
CA ILE A 111 -5.85 -6.61 -8.76
C ILE A 111 -5.95 -5.49 -7.71
N ALA A 112 -5.56 -4.26 -8.06
CA ALA A 112 -5.62 -3.12 -7.16
C ALA A 112 -7.04 -2.84 -6.64
N LYS A 113 -8.07 -3.04 -7.47
CA LYS A 113 -9.48 -2.89 -7.08
C LYS A 113 -9.80 -3.78 -5.87
N TYR A 114 -9.39 -5.03 -5.92
CA TYR A 114 -9.69 -6.05 -4.90
C TYR A 114 -8.79 -5.92 -3.65
N LEU A 115 -7.52 -5.58 -3.83
CA LEU A 115 -6.63 -5.29 -2.71
C LEU A 115 -7.02 -4.00 -2.00
N GLY A 116 -7.60 -3.03 -2.71
CA GLY A 116 -8.15 -1.81 -2.14
C GLY A 116 -9.30 -2.05 -1.18
N GLU A 117 -10.09 -3.12 -1.37
CA GLU A 117 -11.17 -3.49 -0.43
C GLU A 117 -10.62 -3.84 0.97
N PHE A 118 -9.46 -4.48 1.05
CA PHE A 118 -8.80 -4.71 2.35
C PHE A 118 -8.34 -3.42 3.01
N LEU A 119 -7.95 -2.40 2.22
CA LEU A 119 -7.60 -1.08 2.76
C LEU A 119 -8.85 -0.35 3.28
N ILE A 120 -9.99 -0.48 2.60
CA ILE A 120 -11.29 0.08 3.04
C ILE A 120 -11.65 -0.51 4.39
N ASP A 121 -11.60 -1.86 4.54
CA ASP A 121 -11.90 -2.53 5.80
C ASP A 121 -11.00 -2.06 6.94
N GLU A 122 -9.69 -1.97 6.68
CA GLU A 122 -8.74 -1.57 7.72
C GLU A 122 -8.89 -0.08 8.08
N PHE A 123 -9.26 0.77 7.11
CA PHE A 123 -9.55 2.19 7.34
C PHE A 123 -10.79 2.35 8.23
N GLU A 124 -11.90 1.63 7.94
CA GLU A 124 -13.13 1.63 8.74
C GLU A 124 -12.89 1.09 10.15
N LYS A 125 -12.22 -0.05 10.27
CA LYS A 125 -11.89 -0.71 11.54
C LYS A 125 -11.14 0.21 12.50
N ASN A 126 -10.20 0.99 11.97
CA ASN A 126 -9.43 1.94 12.77
C ASN A 126 -10.11 3.31 12.91
N LYS A 127 -11.27 3.53 12.28
CA LYS A 127 -12.03 4.79 12.30
C LYS A 127 -11.14 6.00 11.92
N PHE A 128 -10.32 5.83 10.88
CA PHE A 128 -9.44 6.90 10.44
C PHE A 128 -10.26 8.08 9.89
N SER A 129 -9.77 9.30 10.19
CA SER A 129 -10.29 10.55 9.64
C SER A 129 -9.11 11.30 9.03
N VAL A 130 -9.19 11.60 7.74
CA VAL A 130 -8.10 12.21 6.96
C VAL A 130 -8.68 13.21 5.97
N ASP A 131 -7.87 14.19 5.58
CA ASP A 131 -8.27 15.23 4.64
C ASP A 131 -7.82 14.92 3.20
N VAL A 132 -6.73 14.18 3.05
CA VAL A 132 -6.15 13.86 1.74
C VAL A 132 -5.42 12.52 1.77
N VAL A 133 -5.55 11.75 0.69
CA VAL A 133 -4.84 10.48 0.45
C VAL A 133 -3.67 10.74 -0.48
N VAL A 134 -2.51 10.20 -0.13
CA VAL A 134 -1.26 10.37 -0.89
C VAL A 134 -0.61 9.01 -1.10
N PRO A 135 -0.49 8.52 -2.34
CA PRO A 135 0.26 7.30 -2.60
C PRO A 135 1.77 7.54 -2.44
N ILE A 136 2.51 6.55 -1.93
CA ILE A 136 3.96 6.57 -2.00
C ILE A 136 4.40 6.60 -3.48
N PRO A 137 5.15 7.63 -3.91
CA PRO A 137 5.58 7.73 -5.30
C PRO A 137 6.67 6.71 -5.61
N LEU A 138 6.58 6.11 -6.80
CA LEU A 138 7.63 5.27 -7.33
C LEU A 138 8.83 6.10 -7.77
N ASN A 139 9.99 5.47 -7.72
CA ASN A 139 11.16 5.92 -8.43
C ASN A 139 10.84 6.04 -9.94
N PRO A 140 11.29 7.10 -10.65
CA PRO A 140 11.02 7.29 -12.07
C PRO A 140 11.40 6.11 -12.97
N HIS A 141 12.52 5.44 -12.67
CA HIS A 141 12.95 4.24 -13.41
C HIS A 141 11.93 3.09 -13.25
N ARG A 142 11.47 2.84 -12.02
CA ARG A 142 10.44 1.81 -11.77
C ARG A 142 9.09 2.19 -12.36
N LEU A 143 8.73 3.48 -12.34
CA LEU A 143 7.50 3.96 -12.97
C LEU A 143 7.55 3.73 -14.48
N LYS A 144 8.67 4.01 -15.14
CA LYS A 144 8.87 3.72 -16.57
C LYS A 144 8.80 2.22 -16.88
N GLN A 145 9.34 1.37 -16.00
CA GLN A 145 9.31 -0.09 -16.17
C GLN A 145 7.93 -0.70 -15.95
N ARG A 146 7.16 -0.17 -14.98
CA ARG A 146 5.84 -0.70 -14.59
C ARG A 146 4.69 0.00 -15.29
N GLU A 147 4.92 1.20 -15.87
CA GLU A 147 3.94 2.08 -16.51
C GLU A 147 2.88 2.67 -15.56
N TYR A 148 2.87 2.29 -14.29
CA TYR A 148 1.95 2.77 -13.27
C TYR A 148 2.54 2.69 -11.87
N ASN A 149 1.97 3.48 -10.96
CA ASN A 149 2.24 3.40 -9.53
C ASN A 149 1.19 2.50 -8.85
N GLN A 150 1.60 1.36 -8.31
CA GLN A 150 0.70 0.44 -7.63
C GLN A 150 0.03 1.05 -6.40
N ALA A 151 0.74 1.89 -5.64
CA ALA A 151 0.18 2.57 -4.48
C ALA A 151 -0.95 3.54 -4.89
N GLU A 152 -0.81 4.21 -6.02
CA GLU A 152 -1.85 5.08 -6.60
C GLU A 152 -3.09 4.26 -6.98
N LEU A 153 -2.91 3.13 -7.67
CA LEU A 153 -4.04 2.26 -8.04
C LEU A 153 -4.81 1.77 -6.81
N LEU A 154 -4.13 1.50 -5.70
CA LEU A 154 -4.74 1.10 -4.43
C LEU A 154 -5.55 2.23 -3.77
N CYS A 155 -5.19 3.50 -4.04
CA CYS A 155 -5.91 4.64 -3.50
C CYS A 155 -7.29 4.85 -4.15
N TYR A 156 -7.46 4.52 -5.44
CA TYR A 156 -8.71 4.80 -6.16
C TYR A 156 -9.96 4.19 -5.50
N PRO A 157 -10.04 2.88 -5.17
CA PRO A 157 -11.20 2.31 -4.51
C PRO A 157 -11.45 2.95 -3.13
N LEU A 158 -10.40 3.20 -2.35
CA LEU A 158 -10.48 3.83 -1.04
C LEU A 158 -11.04 5.27 -1.15
N CYS A 159 -10.47 6.09 -2.03
CA CYS A 159 -10.91 7.48 -2.24
C CYS A 159 -12.34 7.54 -2.75
N LYS A 160 -12.73 6.63 -3.67
CA LYS A 160 -14.10 6.54 -4.19
C LYS A 160 -15.09 6.17 -3.08
N HIS A 161 -14.74 5.20 -2.21
CA HIS A 161 -15.62 4.72 -1.15
C HIS A 161 -15.92 5.79 -0.10
N PHE A 162 -14.88 6.53 0.34
CA PHE A 162 -15.00 7.54 1.40
C PHE A 162 -15.12 8.97 0.87
N ASN A 163 -15.17 9.18 -0.43
CA ASN A 163 -15.18 10.50 -1.07
C ASN A 163 -14.01 11.40 -0.61
N LEU A 164 -12.78 10.84 -0.59
CA LEU A 164 -11.57 11.52 -0.14
C LEU A 164 -10.81 12.16 -1.32
N GLU A 165 -10.17 13.28 -1.06
CA GLU A 165 -9.22 13.92 -1.98
C GLU A 165 -8.00 13.01 -2.21
N LEU A 166 -7.59 12.82 -3.46
CA LEU A 166 -6.39 12.08 -3.84
C LEU A 166 -5.35 13.04 -4.43
N ASP A 167 -4.17 13.13 -3.81
CA ASP A 167 -3.03 13.90 -4.31
C ASP A 167 -1.92 12.95 -4.79
N THR A 168 -1.72 12.89 -6.11
CA THR A 168 -0.70 12.05 -6.76
C THR A 168 0.53 12.85 -7.23
N GLU A 169 0.52 14.18 -7.09
CA GLU A 169 1.50 15.04 -7.76
C GLU A 169 2.45 15.77 -6.82
N ASN A 170 2.01 16.06 -5.58
CA ASN A 170 2.77 16.95 -4.71
C ASN A 170 3.85 16.24 -3.89
N LEU A 171 3.68 14.96 -3.53
CA LEU A 171 4.76 14.16 -2.96
C LEU A 171 5.55 13.49 -4.09
N MET A 172 6.83 13.80 -4.21
CA MET A 172 7.70 13.29 -5.27
C MET A 172 8.87 12.49 -4.70
N ARG A 173 9.30 11.46 -5.43
CA ARG A 173 10.54 10.74 -5.17
C ARG A 173 11.65 11.31 -6.04
N VAL A 174 12.65 11.94 -5.43
CA VAL A 174 13.70 12.72 -6.12
C VAL A 174 15.03 12.00 -6.25
N VAL A 175 15.24 10.90 -5.53
CA VAL A 175 16.48 10.12 -5.58
C VAL A 175 16.23 8.72 -6.06
N ASP A 176 17.04 8.31 -7.03
CA ASP A 176 17.14 6.93 -7.51
C ASP A 176 17.96 6.13 -6.49
N THR A 177 17.32 5.58 -5.48
CA THR A 177 18.00 4.67 -4.56
C THR A 177 18.21 3.33 -5.26
N PRO A 178 19.44 2.82 -5.40
CA PRO A 178 19.72 1.52 -6.01
C PRO A 178 18.92 0.39 -5.37
N THR A 179 18.68 -0.68 -6.11
CA THR A 179 18.05 -1.92 -5.62
C THR A 179 18.77 -2.40 -4.36
N GLN A 180 18.02 -2.74 -3.32
CA GLN A 180 18.44 -2.92 -1.92
C GLN A 180 19.37 -4.12 -1.65
N THR A 181 19.87 -4.80 -2.68
CA THR A 181 20.67 -6.03 -2.56
C THR A 181 22.14 -5.80 -2.17
N GLU A 182 22.66 -4.57 -2.27
CA GLU A 182 24.10 -4.31 -2.07
C GLU A 182 24.46 -3.29 -0.98
N LEU A 183 23.47 -2.76 -0.23
CA LEU A 183 23.69 -1.68 0.73
C LEU A 183 23.53 -2.15 2.19
N THR A 184 24.41 -1.72 3.07
CA THR A 184 24.31 -1.89 4.53
C THR A 184 23.10 -1.14 5.12
N LYS A 185 22.64 -1.55 6.32
CA LYS A 185 21.51 -0.90 7.03
C LYS A 185 21.70 0.61 7.23
N GLN A 186 22.94 1.07 7.41
CA GLN A 186 23.28 2.49 7.59
C GLN A 186 23.22 3.28 6.28
N GLU A 187 23.71 2.71 5.19
CA GLU A 187 23.65 3.33 3.85
C GLU A 187 22.21 3.41 3.33
N ARG A 188 21.35 2.40 3.64
CA ARG A 188 19.90 2.45 3.36
C ARG A 188 19.22 3.63 4.06
N LYS A 189 19.60 3.92 5.31
CA LYS A 189 19.05 5.03 6.10
C LYS A 189 19.51 6.41 5.61
N ALA A 190 20.78 6.52 5.19
CA ALA A 190 21.35 7.75 4.63
C ALA A 190 20.78 8.07 3.23
N ASN A 191 20.64 7.06 2.36
CA ASN A 191 20.09 7.22 1.01
C ASN A 191 18.59 7.54 0.98
N LEU A 192 17.83 7.15 2.01
CA LEU A 192 16.41 7.49 2.15
C LEU A 192 16.19 8.90 2.73
N ALA A 193 17.14 9.48 3.45
CA ALA A 193 16.98 10.75 4.15
C ALA A 193 16.73 11.97 3.24
N SER A 194 16.88 11.83 1.91
CA SER A 194 16.56 12.84 0.91
C SER A 194 15.73 12.29 -0.27
N ALA A 195 15.14 11.11 -0.11
CA ALA A 195 14.48 10.42 -1.22
C ALA A 195 13.16 11.09 -1.67
N PHE A 196 12.54 11.88 -0.79
CA PHE A 196 11.26 12.53 -1.06
C PHE A 196 11.34 14.03 -0.96
N SER A 197 10.53 14.73 -1.77
CA SER A 197 10.29 16.18 -1.68
C SER A 197 8.80 16.49 -1.88
N VAL A 198 8.39 17.68 -1.44
CA VAL A 198 7.04 18.21 -1.69
C VAL A 198 7.14 19.37 -2.68
N LYS A 199 6.41 19.26 -3.80
CA LYS A 199 6.35 20.27 -4.86
C LYS A 199 5.63 21.53 -4.38
N ASN A 200 4.44 21.37 -3.82
CA ASN A 200 3.64 22.46 -3.26
C ASN A 200 3.30 22.19 -1.79
N LYS A 201 3.93 22.95 -0.90
CA LYS A 201 3.74 22.79 0.55
C LYS A 201 2.32 23.13 1.00
N SER A 202 1.66 24.09 0.35
CA SER A 202 0.29 24.48 0.73
C SER A 202 -0.74 23.37 0.51
N ALA A 203 -0.44 22.37 -0.33
CA ALA A 203 -1.30 21.23 -0.56
C ALA A 203 -1.56 20.40 0.72
N PHE A 204 -0.61 20.42 1.67
CA PHE A 204 -0.65 19.61 2.90
C PHE A 204 -0.77 20.45 4.18
N ALA A 205 -0.69 21.77 4.09
CA ALA A 205 -0.73 22.65 5.25
C ALA A 205 -2.05 22.52 6.02
N GLY A 206 -1.96 22.20 7.32
CA GLY A 206 -3.11 22.01 8.20
C GLY A 206 -3.89 20.71 8.00
N LYS A 207 -3.46 19.82 7.07
CA LYS A 207 -4.16 18.59 6.74
C LYS A 207 -3.63 17.36 7.51
N THR A 208 -4.51 16.42 7.79
CA THR A 208 -4.18 15.02 8.14
C THR A 208 -4.07 14.21 6.86
N VAL A 209 -2.89 13.64 6.60
CA VAL A 209 -2.56 12.92 5.37
C VAL A 209 -2.65 11.41 5.61
N LEU A 210 -3.35 10.68 4.73
CA LEU A 210 -3.24 9.22 4.63
C LEU A 210 -2.19 8.87 3.59
N LEU A 211 -1.08 8.27 4.02
CA LEU A 211 -0.01 7.80 3.14
C LEU A 211 -0.22 6.31 2.84
N VAL A 212 -0.32 5.94 1.57
CA VAL A 212 -0.65 4.57 1.12
C VAL A 212 0.51 3.93 0.38
N ASP A 213 0.78 2.64 0.67
CA ASP A 213 1.74 1.80 -0.06
C ASP A 213 1.22 0.36 -0.18
N ASP A 214 1.90 -0.49 -0.95
CA ASP A 214 1.54 -1.91 -1.07
C ASP A 214 2.04 -2.74 0.12
N VAL A 215 3.28 -2.57 0.57
CA VAL A 215 3.88 -3.36 1.66
C VAL A 215 4.63 -2.49 2.66
N TYR A 216 4.25 -2.60 3.91
CA TYR A 216 5.03 -2.07 5.02
C TYR A 216 6.11 -3.07 5.41
N THR A 217 7.38 -2.73 5.18
CA THR A 217 8.53 -3.55 5.56
C THR A 217 9.15 -3.06 6.88
N THR A 218 10.22 -2.31 6.82
CA THR A 218 10.86 -1.68 7.99
C THR A 218 10.19 -0.37 8.40
N GLY A 219 9.31 0.15 7.56
CA GLY A 219 8.68 1.46 7.69
C GLY A 219 9.57 2.63 7.26
N ALA A 220 10.77 2.39 6.75
CA ALA A 220 11.71 3.46 6.39
C ALA A 220 11.15 4.39 5.30
N THR A 221 10.46 3.85 4.31
CA THR A 221 9.79 4.61 3.24
C THR A 221 8.69 5.52 3.82
N MET A 222 7.81 4.93 4.63
CA MET A 222 6.72 5.66 5.30
C MET A 222 7.26 6.74 6.22
N GLU A 223 8.37 6.46 6.93
CA GLU A 223 9.03 7.39 7.85
C GLU A 223 9.56 8.62 7.12
N GLU A 224 10.32 8.44 6.04
CA GLU A 224 10.91 9.56 5.31
C GLU A 224 9.84 10.39 4.55
N ALA A 225 8.84 9.74 3.96
CA ALA A 225 7.73 10.44 3.33
C ALA A 225 6.92 11.25 4.37
N SER A 226 6.61 10.66 5.54
CA SER A 226 5.91 11.35 6.62
C SER A 226 6.68 12.56 7.13
N LYS A 227 7.99 12.44 7.30
CA LYS A 227 8.87 13.53 7.73
C LYS A 227 8.82 14.73 6.76
N VAL A 228 8.79 14.46 5.45
CA VAL A 228 8.71 15.51 4.42
C VAL A 228 7.34 16.18 4.41
N LEU A 229 6.25 15.41 4.56
CA LEU A 229 4.88 15.91 4.65
C LEU A 229 4.67 16.79 5.89
N LEU A 230 5.16 16.37 7.06
CA LEU A 230 5.10 17.21 8.29
C LEU A 230 5.91 18.50 8.13
N LYS A 231 7.08 18.46 7.47
CA LYS A 231 7.85 19.67 7.13
C LYS A 231 7.12 20.59 6.15
N ALA A 232 6.24 20.04 5.33
CA ALA A 232 5.37 20.81 4.43
C ALA A 232 4.12 21.39 5.13
N GLY A 233 3.95 21.13 6.44
CA GLY A 233 2.86 21.69 7.25
C GLY A 233 1.69 20.73 7.50
N ALA A 234 1.78 19.46 7.15
CA ALA A 234 0.78 18.47 7.55
C ALA A 234 0.72 18.39 9.09
N VAL A 235 -0.50 18.30 9.64
CA VAL A 235 -0.73 18.17 11.08
C VAL A 235 -0.39 16.77 11.57
N SER A 236 -0.77 15.76 10.77
CA SER A 236 -0.56 14.35 11.08
C SER A 236 -0.42 13.53 9.79
N VAL A 237 0.29 12.41 9.89
CA VAL A 237 0.38 11.42 8.82
C VAL A 237 -0.01 10.06 9.37
N ILE A 238 -0.99 9.42 8.74
CA ILE A 238 -1.40 8.04 8.98
C ILE A 238 -0.84 7.20 7.81
N ALA A 239 -0.28 6.05 8.09
CA ALA A 239 0.23 5.14 7.07
C ALA A 239 -0.69 3.92 6.94
N LEU A 240 -1.02 3.53 5.72
CA LEU A 240 -1.83 2.37 5.40
C LEU A 240 -1.19 1.56 4.27
N SER A 241 -1.05 0.25 4.46
CA SER A 241 -0.51 -0.65 3.43
C SER A 241 -1.38 -1.90 3.33
N VAL A 242 -1.33 -2.59 2.19
CA VAL A 242 -2.07 -3.85 2.01
C VAL A 242 -1.52 -4.94 2.94
N ALA A 243 -0.19 -5.02 3.06
CA ALA A 243 0.45 -6.04 3.87
C ALA A 243 1.59 -5.49 4.73
N HIS A 244 1.78 -6.10 5.90
CA HIS A 244 2.96 -5.93 6.75
C HIS A 244 3.87 -7.14 6.58
N THR A 245 5.18 -6.97 6.67
CA THR A 245 6.12 -8.10 6.70
C THR A 245 5.83 -9.05 7.86
N VAL A 246 6.04 -10.34 7.63
CA VAL A 246 5.90 -11.36 8.67
C VAL A 246 6.92 -11.09 9.78
N PRO A 247 6.50 -11.02 11.06
CA PRO A 247 7.42 -10.87 12.18
C PRO A 247 8.39 -12.05 12.29
N ILE A 248 9.60 -11.80 12.80
CA ILE A 248 10.67 -12.82 12.92
C ILE A 248 10.19 -14.07 13.66
N PHE A 249 9.44 -13.92 14.76
CA PHE A 249 8.93 -15.03 15.55
C PHE A 249 7.92 -15.94 14.84
N MET A 250 7.38 -15.51 13.69
CA MET A 250 6.45 -16.27 12.85
C MET A 250 7.12 -16.87 11.60
N ARG A 251 8.38 -16.55 11.33
CA ARG A 251 9.12 -17.12 10.18
C ARG A 251 9.51 -18.56 10.50
N SER A 252 9.23 -19.49 9.57
CA SER A 252 9.73 -20.85 9.65
C SER A 252 11.25 -20.84 9.44
N GLN A 253 11.98 -21.78 10.10
CA GLN A 253 13.45 -21.91 10.00
C GLN A 253 13.95 -22.12 8.56
N ASP A 254 13.08 -22.55 7.64
CA ASP A 254 13.41 -22.77 6.23
C ASP A 254 13.57 -21.49 5.40
N GLU A 255 13.19 -20.32 5.91
CA GLU A 255 13.33 -19.05 5.22
C GLU A 255 14.64 -18.30 5.60
N GLU A 256 15.25 -18.58 6.76
CA GLU A 256 16.50 -17.95 7.18
C GLU A 256 17.72 -18.37 6.33
N SER A 257 17.66 -19.54 5.71
CA SER A 257 18.77 -20.08 4.87
C SER A 257 18.80 -19.52 3.42
N LYS A 258 17.89 -18.63 3.05
CA LYS A 258 17.81 -18.05 1.70
C LYS A 258 18.15 -16.55 1.61
N GLU A 259 18.48 -15.92 2.74
CA GLU A 259 18.86 -14.49 2.80
C GLU A 259 20.38 -14.26 3.02
N ASP A 260 21.21 -15.33 3.03
CA ASP A 260 22.70 -15.25 3.05
C ASP A 260 23.30 -15.28 1.64
#